data_05b070eea09d887f530dcbc87d28ea56
#
_entry.id   05b070eea09d887f530dcbc87d28ea56
#
_cell.length_a   1.000
_cell.length_b   1.000
_cell.length_c   1.000
_cell.angle_alpha   90.00
_cell.angle_beta   90.00
_cell.angle_gamma   90.00
#
_symmetry.space_group_name_H-M   'P 1'
#
loop_
_entity.id
_entity.type
_entity.pdbx_description
1 polymer ?
#
loop_
_entity_poly.entity_id
_entity_poly.type
_entity_poly.pdbx_seq_one_letter_code
_entity_poly.pdbx_strand_id
1 'polypeptide(L)'
;MSTPRLPFVLPLLLPLALGACGQQSDSPEKPLSQAASKAVVARPGVPRQPLARAVDGLFTDDEAGETRALIVLSGGRIVAERYAQGYGPDTRQLGWSMSKTITGVLIGLLVSDGRLRLDQTAPVPAWQRSGDPRGGITLRQLLQMRSGLRHTETGKPYPQLDEIRMLFLDGRNDMAAYAEAQPLEAQPGSKWEYSTNTTVILSDLAARALTDSPDPQIRRQIVAEYLRTRLFEPLGMTSMVPEFDAAGTLVGSSMIHGTARDWGRFGEFLRNGGAVKGAQVLPRGWIEFMTSPSPLNQGYGAQVWLNHPQSDGMARLLPGRAPASAFAAIGHLGQYVLVSPRQGLTVVRLGHSADAQRGRVLDHLAAIVKLFPKQP
;
A
#
# COMPACT_ATOMS: atom_id res chain seq x y z
N MET A 1 -33.65 -2.04 91.79
CA MET A 1 -33.54 -0.56 91.71
C MET A 1 -32.72 -0.28 90.46
N SER A 2 -33.40 0.00 89.36
CA SER A 2 -32.83 0.08 88.01
C SER A 2 -32.77 1.54 87.59
N THR A 3 -31.66 2.04 87.27
CA THR A 3 -31.46 3.36 86.70
C THR A 3 -31.53 3.32 85.18
N PRO A 4 -32.26 4.24 84.52
CA PRO A 4 -32.36 4.25 83.05
C PRO A 4 -31.15 4.95 82.42
N ARG A 5 -30.61 4.35 81.33
CA ARG A 5 -29.61 4.97 80.46
C ARG A 5 -30.28 5.76 79.34
N LEU A 6 -29.98 7.04 79.23
CA LEU A 6 -30.32 7.89 78.06
C LEU A 6 -29.49 7.51 76.81
N PRO A 7 -30.03 7.59 75.60
CA PRO A 7 -29.26 7.37 74.37
C PRO A 7 -28.54 8.65 73.95
N PHE A 8 -27.25 8.49 73.61
CA PHE A 8 -26.41 9.52 73.03
C PHE A 8 -26.72 9.63 71.52
N VAL A 9 -27.17 10.79 71.10
CA VAL A 9 -27.36 11.10 69.66
C VAL A 9 -26.07 11.70 69.13
N LEU A 10 -25.41 11.01 68.19
CA LEU A 10 -24.24 11.48 67.51
C LEU A 10 -24.66 12.21 66.20
N PRO A 11 -24.23 13.46 65.92
CA PRO A 11 -24.58 14.12 64.67
C PRO A 11 -23.74 13.55 63.51
N LEU A 12 -24.42 13.12 62.47
CA LEU A 12 -23.85 12.62 61.21
C LEU A 12 -23.33 13.86 60.39
N LEU A 13 -22.04 14.02 60.37
CA LEU A 13 -21.38 14.98 59.48
C LEU A 13 -21.26 14.34 58.08
N LEU A 14 -22.04 14.83 57.11
CA LEU A 14 -21.91 14.53 55.70
C LEU A 14 -20.68 15.28 55.14
N PRO A 15 -19.67 14.64 54.50
CA PRO A 15 -18.66 15.37 53.80
C PRO A 15 -19.23 15.87 52.45
N LEU A 16 -19.24 17.20 52.25
CA LEU A 16 -19.39 17.78 50.92
C LEU A 16 -18.19 17.35 50.04
N ALA A 17 -18.44 16.46 49.09
CA ALA A 17 -17.52 16.19 48.02
C ALA A 17 -17.49 17.39 47.07
N LEU A 18 -16.50 18.26 47.20
CA LEU A 18 -16.12 19.24 46.18
C LEU A 18 -15.66 18.47 44.97
N GLY A 19 -16.50 18.43 43.92
CA GLY A 19 -16.15 17.95 42.62
C GLY A 19 -14.99 18.79 42.05
N ALA A 20 -13.78 18.25 42.06
CA ALA A 20 -12.68 18.77 41.30
C ALA A 20 -13.02 18.58 39.81
N CYS A 21 -13.54 19.62 39.17
CA CYS A 21 -13.50 19.75 37.70
C CYS A 21 -12.03 19.67 37.31
N GLY A 22 -11.62 18.53 36.75
CA GLY A 22 -10.32 18.39 36.11
C GLY A 22 -10.21 19.43 34.99
N GLN A 23 -9.50 20.50 35.26
CA GLN A 23 -8.99 21.38 34.21
C GLN A 23 -8.08 20.52 33.32
N GLN A 24 -8.59 20.09 32.16
CA GLN A 24 -7.74 19.74 31.05
C GLN A 24 -6.85 20.96 30.82
N SER A 25 -5.56 20.79 31.04
CA SER A 25 -4.55 21.79 30.70
C SER A 25 -4.57 21.93 29.18
N ASP A 26 -5.31 22.92 28.67
CA ASP A 26 -5.16 23.42 27.31
C ASP A 26 -3.77 24.05 27.21
N SER A 27 -2.77 23.23 26.96
CA SER A 27 -1.50 23.75 26.47
C SER A 27 -1.82 24.51 25.18
N PRO A 28 -1.39 25.78 25.01
CA PRO A 28 -1.73 26.55 23.83
C PRO A 28 -1.26 25.78 22.59
N GLU A 29 -2.18 25.45 21.70
CA GLU A 29 -1.89 24.75 20.44
C GLU A 29 -0.80 25.51 19.69
N LYS A 30 0.29 24.83 19.32
CA LYS A 30 1.36 25.46 18.54
C LYS A 30 0.78 26.13 17.30
N PRO A 31 1.20 27.39 16.98
CA PRO A 31 0.76 28.05 15.76
C PRO A 31 1.08 27.18 14.53
N LEU A 32 0.16 27.14 13.57
CA LEU A 32 0.41 26.45 12.29
C LEU A 32 1.57 27.11 11.54
N SER A 33 2.47 26.31 10.99
CA SER A 33 3.48 26.81 10.09
C SER A 33 2.85 27.42 8.82
N GLN A 34 3.55 28.40 8.22
CA GLN A 34 3.10 28.96 6.95
C GLN A 34 3.00 27.88 5.85
N ALA A 35 3.92 26.90 5.86
CA ALA A 35 3.93 25.78 4.95
C ALA A 35 2.66 24.91 5.13
N ALA A 36 2.27 24.59 6.37
CA ALA A 36 1.04 23.85 6.65
C ALA A 36 -0.20 24.60 6.17
N SER A 37 -0.25 25.91 6.43
CA SER A 37 -1.39 26.75 6.01
C SER A 37 -1.52 26.85 4.49
N LYS A 38 -0.41 26.89 3.75
CA LYS A 38 -0.38 26.91 2.28
C LYS A 38 -0.68 25.55 1.65
N ALA A 39 -0.38 24.46 2.37
CA ALA A 39 -0.56 23.10 1.87
C ALA A 39 -2.03 22.72 1.63
N VAL A 40 -2.97 23.37 2.32
CA VAL A 40 -4.41 23.01 2.28
C VAL A 40 -5.19 24.07 1.50
N VAL A 41 -5.98 23.61 0.53
CA VAL A 41 -6.84 24.49 -0.27
C VAL A 41 -7.86 25.25 0.60
N ALA A 42 -8.44 26.34 0.07
CA ALA A 42 -9.38 27.18 0.81
C ALA A 42 -10.65 26.41 1.27
N ARG A 43 -11.11 25.45 0.44
CA ARG A 43 -12.33 24.64 0.68
C ARG A 43 -12.03 23.14 0.51
N PRO A 44 -11.44 22.49 1.52
CA PRO A 44 -11.06 21.08 1.43
C PRO A 44 -12.23 20.10 1.64
N GLY A 45 -13.42 20.58 1.97
CA GLY A 45 -14.58 19.74 2.31
C GLY A 45 -14.61 19.24 3.76
N VAL A 46 -13.59 19.57 4.53
CA VAL A 46 -13.43 19.28 5.97
C VAL A 46 -12.84 20.51 6.66
N PRO A 47 -12.84 20.61 8.02
CA PRO A 47 -12.24 21.74 8.71
C PRO A 47 -10.78 21.96 8.31
N ARG A 48 -10.48 23.14 7.77
CA ARG A 48 -9.18 23.44 7.14
C ARG A 48 -8.01 23.43 8.13
N GLN A 49 -8.18 24.00 9.32
CA GLN A 49 -7.11 24.03 10.33
C GLN A 49 -6.75 22.64 10.85
N PRO A 50 -7.71 21.78 11.26
CA PRO A 50 -7.42 20.40 11.63
C PRO A 50 -6.68 19.62 10.52
N LEU A 51 -7.08 19.79 9.25
CA LEU A 51 -6.38 19.13 8.14
C LEU A 51 -4.96 19.66 7.99
N ALA A 52 -4.75 20.98 8.10
CA ALA A 52 -3.42 21.57 8.04
C ALA A 52 -2.51 21.07 9.16
N ARG A 53 -3.04 20.91 10.39
CA ARG A 53 -2.28 20.32 11.52
C ARG A 53 -1.93 18.86 11.27
N ALA A 54 -2.87 18.07 10.80
CA ALA A 54 -2.64 16.65 10.49
C ALA A 54 -1.57 16.48 9.37
N VAL A 55 -1.60 17.36 8.36
CA VAL A 55 -0.58 17.43 7.31
C VAL A 55 0.77 17.85 7.89
N ASP A 56 0.80 18.89 8.73
CA ASP A 56 2.03 19.42 9.33
C ASP A 56 2.75 18.37 10.20
N GLY A 57 1.99 17.57 10.94
CA GLY A 57 2.53 16.54 11.81
C GLY A 57 3.43 15.55 11.09
N LEU A 58 3.11 15.16 9.85
CA LEU A 58 3.97 14.27 9.04
C LEU A 58 5.33 14.90 8.66
N PHE A 59 5.44 16.22 8.67
CA PHE A 59 6.67 16.93 8.28
C PHE A 59 7.45 17.48 9.47
N THR A 60 6.88 17.45 10.67
CA THR A 60 7.47 18.05 11.89
C THR A 60 7.68 17.05 13.01
N ASP A 61 7.28 15.79 12.80
CA ASP A 61 7.50 14.71 13.77
C ASP A 61 8.72 13.87 13.33
N ASP A 62 9.85 14.13 13.93
CA ASP A 62 11.12 13.44 13.65
C ASP A 62 11.02 11.93 13.95
N GLU A 63 10.14 11.52 14.88
CA GLU A 63 9.90 10.11 15.20
C GLU A 63 9.15 9.37 14.07
N ALA A 64 8.49 10.09 13.16
CA ALA A 64 7.87 9.50 11.96
C ALA A 64 8.88 9.32 10.81
N GLY A 65 10.10 9.82 10.92
CA GLY A 65 11.09 9.87 9.85
C GLY A 65 10.78 10.94 8.82
N GLU A 66 11.53 10.93 7.71
CA GLU A 66 11.42 11.96 6.67
C GLU A 66 10.16 11.76 5.80
N THR A 67 9.25 12.72 5.81
CA THR A 67 8.18 12.82 4.79
C THR A 67 8.62 13.79 3.71
N ARG A 68 8.72 13.31 2.47
CA ARG A 68 9.17 14.05 1.29
C ARG A 68 8.03 14.66 0.50
N ALA A 69 6.92 13.93 0.40
CA ALA A 69 5.71 14.39 -0.29
C ALA A 69 4.48 13.84 0.40
N LEU A 70 3.45 14.66 0.51
CA LEU A 70 2.12 14.27 0.96
C LEU A 70 1.08 14.89 0.03
N ILE A 71 0.15 14.06 -0.46
CA ILE A 71 -1.01 14.50 -1.22
C ILE A 71 -2.26 13.88 -0.61
N VAL A 72 -3.29 14.69 -0.43
CA VAL A 72 -4.62 14.26 -0.01
C VAL A 72 -5.61 14.61 -1.12
N LEU A 73 -6.28 13.59 -1.66
CA LEU A 73 -7.34 13.77 -2.64
C LEU A 73 -8.68 13.41 -2.00
N SER A 74 -9.68 14.27 -2.18
CA SER A 74 -11.05 14.03 -1.77
C SER A 74 -11.99 14.24 -2.95
N GLY A 75 -12.78 13.21 -3.29
CA GLY A 75 -13.66 13.23 -4.45
C GLY A 75 -12.91 13.50 -5.78
N GLY A 76 -11.69 12.99 -5.93
CA GLY A 76 -10.85 13.17 -7.12
C GLY A 76 -10.09 14.50 -7.21
N ARG A 77 -10.24 15.39 -6.22
CA ARG A 77 -9.57 16.70 -6.18
C ARG A 77 -8.48 16.73 -5.12
N ILE A 78 -7.33 17.30 -5.42
CA ILE A 78 -6.29 17.55 -4.42
C ILE A 78 -6.82 18.63 -3.45
N VAL A 79 -6.93 18.25 -2.17
CA VAL A 79 -7.37 19.13 -1.08
C VAL A 79 -6.22 19.53 -0.15
N ALA A 80 -5.15 18.73 -0.12
CA ALA A 80 -3.89 19.12 0.49
C ALA A 80 -2.71 18.57 -0.32
N GLU A 81 -1.64 19.37 -0.40
CA GLU A 81 -0.41 18.99 -1.11
C GLU A 81 0.77 19.69 -0.43
N ARG A 82 1.79 18.93 -0.02
CA ARG A 82 2.98 19.45 0.63
C ARG A 82 4.21 18.62 0.26
N TYR A 83 5.31 19.33 0.12
CA TYR A 83 6.64 18.77 -0.16
C TYR A 83 7.65 19.27 0.88
N ALA A 84 8.60 18.43 1.24
CA ALA A 84 9.76 18.84 2.02
C ALA A 84 10.72 19.66 1.15
N GLN A 85 11.67 20.34 1.82
CA GLN A 85 12.71 21.08 1.12
C GLN A 85 13.50 20.15 0.18
N GLY A 86 13.74 20.59 -1.05
CA GLY A 86 14.41 19.80 -2.10
C GLY A 86 13.49 18.88 -2.90
N TYR A 87 12.22 18.77 -2.54
CA TYR A 87 11.22 17.99 -3.25
C TYR A 87 10.11 18.90 -3.81
N GLY A 88 9.45 18.43 -4.86
CA GLY A 88 8.38 19.19 -5.51
C GLY A 88 7.43 18.30 -6.31
N PRO A 89 6.44 18.91 -7.00
CA PRO A 89 5.42 18.19 -7.75
C PRO A 89 5.96 17.31 -8.88
N ASP A 90 7.16 17.65 -9.40
CA ASP A 90 7.80 16.93 -10.49
C ASP A 90 8.90 15.96 -10.02
N THR A 91 9.14 15.87 -8.71
CA THR A 91 10.12 14.96 -8.14
C THR A 91 9.61 13.53 -8.19
N ARG A 92 10.24 12.70 -9.02
CA ARG A 92 10.01 11.26 -9.04
C ARG A 92 10.65 10.62 -7.82
N GLN A 93 9.94 9.70 -7.21
CA GLN A 93 10.43 8.90 -6.09
C GLN A 93 10.16 7.43 -6.36
N LEU A 94 11.03 6.56 -5.85
CA LEU A 94 10.89 5.12 -5.97
C LEU A 94 9.67 4.64 -5.17
N GLY A 95 8.78 3.92 -5.84
CA GLY A 95 7.57 3.38 -5.22
C GLY A 95 7.82 2.18 -4.31
N TRP A 96 8.98 1.52 -4.45
CA TRP A 96 9.24 0.24 -3.81
C TRP A 96 8.08 -0.73 -4.04
N SER A 97 7.65 -1.46 -3.04
CA SER A 97 6.59 -2.47 -3.16
C SER A 97 5.20 -1.92 -3.56
N MET A 98 5.00 -0.59 -3.66
CA MET A 98 3.81 -0.05 -4.33
C MET A 98 3.75 -0.49 -5.81
N SER A 99 4.89 -0.78 -6.41
CA SER A 99 5.02 -1.33 -7.77
C SER A 99 4.24 -2.64 -7.94
N LYS A 100 4.14 -3.46 -6.89
CA LYS A 100 3.37 -4.72 -6.92
C LYS A 100 1.91 -4.48 -7.30
N THR A 101 1.32 -3.40 -6.80
CA THR A 101 -0.08 -3.08 -7.13
C THR A 101 -0.24 -2.68 -8.61
N ILE A 102 0.75 -1.99 -9.19
CA ILE A 102 0.79 -1.72 -10.64
C ILE A 102 0.90 -3.04 -11.42
N THR A 103 1.74 -3.97 -10.97
CA THR A 103 1.86 -5.31 -11.59
C THR A 103 0.54 -6.09 -11.47
N GLY A 104 -0.15 -6.02 -10.34
CA GLY A 104 -1.50 -6.59 -10.19
C GLY A 104 -2.51 -6.04 -11.20
N VAL A 105 -2.46 -4.73 -11.47
CA VAL A 105 -3.27 -4.07 -12.50
C VAL A 105 -2.83 -4.51 -13.90
N LEU A 106 -1.52 -4.58 -14.18
CA LEU A 106 -0.97 -5.07 -15.45
C LEU A 106 -1.50 -6.47 -15.79
N ILE A 107 -1.43 -7.39 -14.84
CA ILE A 107 -2.00 -8.75 -15.02
C ILE A 107 -3.50 -8.68 -15.28
N GLY A 108 -4.22 -7.79 -14.58
CA GLY A 108 -5.65 -7.59 -14.81
C GLY A 108 -6.00 -7.11 -16.20
N LEU A 109 -5.21 -6.21 -16.76
CA LEU A 109 -5.36 -5.76 -18.14
C LEU A 109 -5.13 -6.91 -19.14
N LEU A 110 -4.11 -7.74 -18.92
CA LEU A 110 -3.82 -8.91 -19.74
C LEU A 110 -4.92 -9.98 -19.65
N VAL A 111 -5.53 -10.16 -18.49
CA VAL A 111 -6.69 -11.03 -18.32
C VAL A 111 -7.91 -10.46 -19.04
N SER A 112 -8.13 -9.15 -18.93
CA SER A 112 -9.21 -8.45 -19.65
C SER A 112 -9.06 -8.53 -21.18
N ASP A 113 -7.82 -8.53 -21.67
CA ASP A 113 -7.51 -8.68 -23.10
C ASP A 113 -7.53 -10.15 -23.57
N GLY A 114 -7.87 -11.11 -22.68
CA GLY A 114 -7.94 -12.53 -22.99
C GLY A 114 -6.58 -13.21 -23.17
N ARG A 115 -5.48 -12.53 -22.82
CA ARG A 115 -4.11 -13.07 -22.96
C ARG A 115 -3.71 -14.00 -21.82
N LEU A 116 -4.30 -13.81 -20.64
CA LEU A 116 -4.14 -14.67 -19.46
C LEU A 116 -5.50 -15.03 -18.88
N ARG A 117 -5.55 -16.09 -18.08
CA ARG A 117 -6.74 -16.48 -17.33
C ARG A 117 -6.39 -16.65 -15.86
N LEU A 118 -7.21 -16.08 -14.98
CA LEU A 118 -6.93 -16.01 -13.54
C LEU A 118 -6.72 -17.40 -12.89
N ASP A 119 -7.47 -18.39 -13.31
CA ASP A 119 -7.45 -19.73 -12.72
C ASP A 119 -6.62 -20.75 -13.54
N GLN A 120 -5.92 -20.31 -14.58
CA GLN A 120 -4.98 -21.18 -15.27
C GLN A 120 -3.73 -21.41 -14.42
N THR A 121 -3.07 -22.54 -14.63
CA THR A 121 -1.71 -22.76 -14.15
C THR A 121 -0.78 -21.74 -14.79
N ALA A 122 0.18 -21.23 -13.99
CA ALA A 122 1.13 -20.23 -14.46
C ALA A 122 2.01 -20.83 -15.59
N PRO A 123 2.01 -20.23 -16.78
CA PRO A 123 2.76 -20.78 -17.93
C PRO A 123 4.26 -20.47 -17.86
N VAL A 124 4.89 -20.86 -16.74
CA VAL A 124 6.32 -20.78 -16.54
C VAL A 124 6.96 -22.00 -17.19
N PRO A 125 7.79 -21.86 -18.26
CA PRO A 125 8.30 -23.01 -19.00
C PRO A 125 9.11 -23.97 -18.13
N ALA A 126 9.89 -23.45 -17.17
CA ALA A 126 10.69 -24.26 -16.27
C ALA A 126 9.86 -25.23 -15.41
N TRP A 127 8.57 -24.92 -15.15
CA TRP A 127 7.67 -25.71 -14.31
C TRP A 127 6.82 -26.73 -15.08
N GLN A 128 6.86 -26.69 -16.43
CA GLN A 128 6.05 -27.57 -17.29
C GLN A 128 6.70 -28.95 -17.50
N ARG A 129 7.76 -29.27 -16.80
CA ARG A 129 8.41 -30.60 -16.85
C ARG A 129 7.54 -31.63 -16.15
N SER A 130 7.47 -32.81 -16.73
CA SER A 130 6.71 -33.93 -16.12
C SER A 130 7.22 -34.20 -14.69
N GLY A 131 6.29 -34.23 -13.74
CA GLY A 131 6.59 -34.44 -12.32
C GLY A 131 7.05 -33.23 -11.53
N ASP A 132 7.18 -32.03 -12.15
CA ASP A 132 7.46 -30.81 -11.40
C ASP A 132 6.18 -30.29 -10.70
N PRO A 133 6.13 -30.30 -9.36
CA PRO A 133 4.92 -29.90 -8.63
C PRO A 133 4.60 -28.42 -8.78
N ARG A 134 5.55 -27.58 -9.21
CA ARG A 134 5.35 -26.14 -9.44
C ARG A 134 4.45 -25.88 -10.65
N GLY A 135 4.30 -26.85 -11.57
CA GLY A 135 3.36 -26.79 -12.68
C GLY A 135 1.89 -26.66 -12.25
N GLY A 136 1.58 -26.97 -11.00
CA GLY A 136 0.25 -26.77 -10.41
C GLY A 136 -0.02 -25.36 -9.84
N ILE A 137 0.99 -24.48 -9.79
CA ILE A 137 0.80 -23.10 -9.30
C ILE A 137 -0.06 -22.31 -10.27
N THR A 138 -1.16 -21.71 -9.80
CA THR A 138 -2.06 -20.90 -10.62
C THR A 138 -1.68 -19.41 -10.59
N LEU A 139 -2.12 -18.65 -11.60
CA LEU A 139 -1.96 -17.21 -11.65
C LEU A 139 -2.62 -16.53 -10.42
N ARG A 140 -3.80 -17.02 -10.00
CA ARG A 140 -4.48 -16.58 -8.77
C ARG A 140 -3.61 -16.75 -7.52
N GLN A 141 -2.94 -17.89 -7.39
CA GLN A 141 -2.09 -18.16 -6.23
C GLN A 141 -0.86 -17.24 -6.19
N LEU A 142 -0.25 -16.94 -7.34
CA LEU A 142 0.82 -15.96 -7.45
C LEU A 142 0.35 -14.56 -7.03
N LEU A 143 -0.77 -14.09 -7.59
CA LEU A 143 -1.35 -12.78 -7.25
C LEU A 143 -1.65 -12.63 -5.77
N GLN A 144 -2.14 -13.69 -5.12
CA GLN A 144 -2.53 -13.72 -3.71
C GLN A 144 -1.40 -14.12 -2.75
N MET A 145 -0.14 -14.19 -3.22
CA MET A 145 1.02 -14.56 -2.40
C MET A 145 0.90 -15.95 -1.76
N ARG A 146 0.44 -16.94 -2.56
CA ARG A 146 0.22 -18.33 -2.11
C ARG A 146 0.87 -19.35 -3.04
N SER A 147 2.04 -19.01 -3.61
CA SER A 147 2.74 -19.92 -4.54
C SER A 147 3.25 -21.20 -3.88
N GLY A 148 3.62 -21.12 -2.61
CA GLY A 148 4.34 -22.20 -1.91
C GLY A 148 5.82 -22.29 -2.27
N LEU A 149 6.33 -21.39 -3.12
CA LEU A 149 7.77 -21.29 -3.42
C LEU A 149 8.53 -20.78 -2.20
N ARG A 150 9.72 -21.33 -1.96
CA ARG A 150 10.62 -20.84 -0.93
C ARG A 150 10.97 -19.38 -1.15
N HIS A 151 10.88 -18.59 -0.09
CA HIS A 151 11.24 -17.18 -0.12
C HIS A 151 11.62 -16.64 1.25
N THR A 152 12.60 -15.74 1.29
CA THR A 152 12.96 -14.96 2.46
C THR A 152 12.93 -13.49 2.11
N GLU A 153 11.88 -12.79 2.60
CA GLU A 153 11.67 -11.35 2.31
C GLU A 153 12.42 -10.46 3.29
N THR A 154 12.44 -10.83 4.58
CA THR A 154 12.99 -10.00 5.66
C THR A 154 13.85 -10.82 6.61
N GLY A 155 14.79 -10.17 7.30
CA GLY A 155 15.65 -10.81 8.28
C GLY A 155 17.10 -10.36 8.19
N LYS A 156 18.00 -11.14 8.79
CA LYS A 156 19.44 -10.93 8.74
C LYS A 156 20.15 -12.28 8.68
N PRO A 157 21.32 -12.37 8.05
CA PRO A 157 22.04 -11.28 7.37
C PRO A 157 21.43 -10.95 6.00
N TYR A 158 21.36 -9.68 5.64
CA TYR A 158 20.75 -9.21 4.39
C TYR A 158 21.19 -9.94 3.10
N PRO A 159 22.50 -10.24 2.87
CA PRO A 159 22.92 -10.92 1.65
C PRO A 159 22.39 -12.36 1.48
N GLN A 160 21.75 -12.92 2.51
CA GLN A 160 21.14 -14.26 2.43
C GLN A 160 19.63 -14.21 2.11
N LEU A 161 19.02 -13.02 2.13
CA LEU A 161 17.61 -12.87 1.79
C LEU A 161 17.39 -13.05 0.29
N ASP A 162 16.40 -13.86 -0.08
CA ASP A 162 16.08 -14.12 -1.49
C ASP A 162 15.68 -12.84 -2.23
N GLU A 163 14.96 -11.91 -1.56
CA GLU A 163 14.68 -10.58 -2.09
C GLU A 163 15.95 -9.83 -2.48
N ILE A 164 16.92 -9.73 -1.57
CA ILE A 164 18.19 -9.01 -1.79
C ILE A 164 19.03 -9.69 -2.86
N ARG A 165 19.10 -11.02 -2.83
CA ARG A 165 19.82 -11.79 -3.82
C ARG A 165 19.25 -11.59 -5.21
N MET A 166 17.94 -11.66 -5.35
CA MET A 166 17.28 -11.44 -6.64
C MET A 166 17.48 -10.01 -7.15
N LEU A 167 17.21 -8.99 -6.31
CA LEU A 167 17.21 -7.60 -6.75
C LEU A 167 18.62 -7.02 -6.96
N PHE A 168 19.62 -7.42 -6.15
CA PHE A 168 20.87 -6.68 -6.07
C PHE A 168 22.15 -7.53 -6.21
N LEU A 169 22.04 -8.85 -6.08
CA LEU A 169 23.22 -9.74 -6.09
C LEU A 169 23.19 -10.70 -7.29
N ASP A 170 23.22 -11.99 -7.02
CA ASP A 170 23.37 -13.05 -8.03
C ASP A 170 22.16 -13.21 -8.97
N GLY A 171 20.96 -12.82 -8.56
CA GLY A 171 19.76 -12.84 -9.41
C GLY A 171 19.53 -11.59 -10.27
N ARG A 172 20.26 -10.50 -10.05
CA ARG A 172 19.96 -9.17 -10.59
C ARG A 172 19.89 -9.06 -12.13
N ASN A 173 20.57 -9.95 -12.85
CA ASN A 173 20.63 -9.88 -14.32
C ASN A 173 19.44 -10.61 -14.98
N ASP A 174 18.88 -11.61 -14.30
CA ASP A 174 17.68 -12.35 -14.72
C ASP A 174 16.88 -12.71 -13.46
N MET A 175 16.14 -11.73 -12.99
CA MET A 175 15.39 -11.83 -11.74
C MET A 175 14.28 -12.88 -11.82
N ALA A 176 13.68 -13.05 -13.01
CA ALA A 176 12.64 -14.04 -13.22
C ALA A 176 13.21 -15.47 -13.12
N ALA A 177 14.33 -15.75 -13.78
CA ALA A 177 14.99 -17.05 -13.68
C ALA A 177 15.38 -17.39 -12.23
N TYR A 178 15.88 -16.40 -11.46
CA TYR A 178 16.17 -16.59 -10.04
C TYR A 178 14.91 -16.96 -9.25
N ALA A 179 13.83 -16.23 -9.44
CA ALA A 179 12.57 -16.43 -8.72
C ALA A 179 11.91 -17.78 -9.10
N GLU A 180 11.89 -18.09 -10.39
CA GLU A 180 11.30 -19.32 -10.95
C GLU A 180 12.10 -20.58 -10.56
N ALA A 181 13.39 -20.46 -10.28
CA ALA A 181 14.24 -21.58 -9.85
C ALA A 181 14.00 -22.01 -8.40
N GLN A 182 13.29 -21.21 -7.59
CA GLN A 182 13.07 -21.55 -6.19
C GLN A 182 12.27 -22.86 -6.05
N PRO A 183 12.64 -23.76 -5.12
CA PRO A 183 11.89 -24.96 -4.85
C PRO A 183 10.57 -24.65 -4.12
N LEU A 184 9.64 -25.60 -4.14
CA LEU A 184 8.51 -25.56 -3.21
C LEU A 184 8.97 -25.88 -1.78
N GLU A 185 8.47 -25.11 -0.82
CA GLU A 185 8.55 -25.43 0.60
C GLU A 185 7.16 -25.74 1.19
N ALA A 186 6.09 -25.44 0.44
CA ALA A 186 4.72 -25.77 0.79
C ALA A 186 3.92 -26.12 -0.47
N GLN A 187 2.83 -26.83 -0.30
CA GLN A 187 1.87 -27.10 -1.38
C GLN A 187 1.36 -25.77 -1.96
N PRO A 188 1.24 -25.60 -3.28
CA PRO A 188 0.62 -24.43 -3.88
C PRO A 188 -0.75 -24.13 -3.28
N GLY A 189 -0.93 -22.89 -2.81
CA GLY A 189 -2.18 -22.46 -2.18
C GLY A 189 -2.28 -22.71 -0.67
N SER A 190 -1.39 -23.48 -0.04
CA SER A 190 -1.48 -23.86 1.38
C SER A 190 -0.77 -22.94 2.36
N LYS A 191 0.14 -22.09 1.89
CA LYS A 191 0.89 -21.10 2.67
C LYS A 191 0.74 -19.72 2.05
N TRP A 192 0.43 -18.72 2.87
CA TRP A 192 0.56 -17.32 2.49
C TRP A 192 1.94 -16.80 2.91
N GLU A 193 2.64 -16.19 1.98
CA GLU A 193 3.93 -15.58 2.25
C GLU A 193 4.15 -14.40 1.31
N TYR A 194 4.35 -13.22 1.89
CA TYR A 194 4.66 -12.03 1.10
C TYR A 194 6.00 -12.21 0.39
N SER A 195 6.02 -12.05 -0.93
CA SER A 195 7.18 -12.40 -1.75
C SER A 195 7.39 -11.42 -2.89
N THR A 196 8.53 -10.73 -2.84
CA THR A 196 9.02 -9.89 -3.95
C THR A 196 9.34 -10.74 -5.18
N ASN A 197 9.90 -11.93 -5.00
CA ASN A 197 10.18 -12.88 -6.08
C ASN A 197 8.92 -13.28 -6.84
N THR A 198 7.82 -13.55 -6.13
CA THR A 198 6.55 -13.93 -6.75
C THR A 198 6.00 -12.84 -7.68
N THR A 199 6.19 -11.57 -7.35
CA THR A 199 5.74 -10.48 -8.23
C THR A 199 6.63 -10.33 -9.46
N VAL A 200 7.92 -10.67 -9.39
CA VAL A 200 8.78 -10.69 -10.58
C VAL A 200 8.38 -11.83 -11.52
N ILE A 201 7.95 -12.99 -11.01
CA ILE A 201 7.34 -14.05 -11.84
C ILE A 201 6.12 -13.51 -12.58
N LEU A 202 5.23 -12.76 -11.91
CA LEU A 202 4.08 -12.12 -12.57
C LEU A 202 4.53 -11.15 -13.66
N SER A 203 5.62 -10.42 -13.46
CA SER A 203 6.18 -9.50 -14.46
C SER A 203 6.71 -10.25 -15.69
N ASP A 204 7.37 -11.39 -15.50
CA ASP A 204 7.82 -12.25 -16.60
C ASP A 204 6.64 -12.86 -17.37
N LEU A 205 5.62 -13.33 -16.67
CA LEU A 205 4.38 -13.81 -17.28
C LEU A 205 3.70 -12.71 -18.12
N ALA A 206 3.75 -11.46 -17.68
CA ALA A 206 3.25 -10.34 -18.47
C ALA A 206 4.06 -10.15 -19.76
N ALA A 207 5.39 -10.21 -19.71
CA ALA A 207 6.24 -10.14 -20.90
C ALA A 207 5.94 -11.30 -21.86
N ARG A 208 5.86 -12.53 -21.38
CA ARG A 208 5.52 -13.73 -22.18
C ARG A 208 4.13 -13.66 -22.79
N ALA A 209 3.15 -13.06 -22.12
CA ALA A 209 1.80 -12.86 -22.67
C ALA A 209 1.75 -11.80 -23.78
N LEU A 210 2.76 -10.94 -23.88
CA LEU A 210 2.82 -9.87 -24.87
C LEU A 210 3.73 -10.19 -26.05
N THR A 211 4.75 -11.04 -25.88
CA THR A 211 5.71 -11.39 -26.93
C THR A 211 6.35 -12.75 -26.68
N ASP A 212 6.59 -13.50 -27.78
CA ASP A 212 7.37 -14.75 -27.77
C ASP A 212 8.87 -14.47 -27.97
N SER A 213 9.29 -13.22 -28.17
CA SER A 213 10.68 -12.86 -28.38
C SER A 213 11.54 -13.12 -27.14
N PRO A 214 12.68 -13.81 -27.25
CA PRO A 214 13.65 -13.93 -26.18
C PRO A 214 14.55 -12.69 -26.04
N ASP A 215 14.51 -11.75 -26.99
CA ASP A 215 15.34 -10.54 -26.98
C ASP A 215 14.94 -9.62 -25.82
N PRO A 216 15.87 -9.32 -24.88
CA PRO A 216 15.59 -8.48 -23.73
C PRO A 216 15.12 -7.07 -24.10
N GLN A 217 15.61 -6.50 -25.20
CA GLN A 217 15.18 -5.16 -25.62
C GLN A 217 13.75 -5.16 -26.11
N ILE A 218 13.36 -6.17 -26.90
CA ILE A 218 11.98 -6.33 -27.38
C ILE A 218 11.04 -6.56 -26.19
N ARG A 219 11.41 -7.43 -25.25
CA ARG A 219 10.62 -7.71 -24.03
C ARG A 219 10.37 -6.43 -23.22
N ARG A 220 11.43 -5.67 -22.92
CA ARG A 220 11.36 -4.38 -22.24
C ARG A 220 10.45 -3.40 -22.97
N GLN A 221 10.68 -3.22 -24.25
CA GLN A 221 9.96 -2.23 -25.09
C GLN A 221 8.45 -2.54 -25.11
N ILE A 222 8.08 -3.78 -25.32
CA ILE A 222 6.67 -4.17 -25.42
C ILE A 222 5.93 -4.01 -24.08
N VAL A 223 6.54 -4.42 -22.96
CA VAL A 223 5.94 -4.25 -21.64
C VAL A 223 5.84 -2.77 -21.26
N ALA A 224 6.89 -1.98 -21.51
CA ALA A 224 6.87 -0.55 -21.25
C ALA A 224 5.80 0.17 -22.09
N GLU A 225 5.67 -0.18 -23.37
CA GLU A 225 4.66 0.38 -24.27
C GLU A 225 3.25 -0.02 -23.85
N TYR A 226 3.05 -1.26 -23.44
CA TYR A 226 1.75 -1.73 -22.94
C TYR A 226 1.34 -0.98 -21.66
N LEU A 227 2.25 -0.83 -20.69
CA LEU A 227 2.01 -0.03 -19.49
C LEU A 227 1.71 1.43 -19.84
N ARG A 228 2.48 2.01 -20.76
CA ARG A 228 2.29 3.39 -21.17
C ARG A 228 0.91 3.61 -21.79
N THR A 229 0.53 2.81 -22.76
CA THR A 229 -0.69 3.02 -23.56
C THR A 229 -1.95 2.54 -22.85
N ARG A 230 -1.86 1.44 -22.08
CA ARG A 230 -3.02 0.81 -21.45
C ARG A 230 -3.29 1.30 -20.03
N LEU A 231 -2.28 1.87 -19.36
CA LEU A 231 -2.42 2.32 -17.97
C LEU A 231 -1.99 3.77 -17.79
N PHE A 232 -0.74 4.12 -18.06
CA PHE A 232 -0.22 5.41 -17.62
C PHE A 232 -0.84 6.60 -18.38
N GLU A 233 -0.92 6.55 -19.69
CA GLU A 233 -1.52 7.63 -20.49
C GLU A 233 -3.02 7.82 -20.22
N PRO A 234 -3.86 6.77 -20.19
CA PRO A 234 -5.28 6.93 -19.86
C PRO A 234 -5.50 7.59 -18.49
N LEU A 235 -4.63 7.33 -17.52
CA LEU A 235 -4.69 7.91 -16.18
C LEU A 235 -4.00 9.31 -16.10
N GLY A 236 -3.28 9.73 -17.13
CA GLY A 236 -2.48 10.95 -17.11
C GLY A 236 -1.24 10.84 -16.20
N MET A 237 -0.72 9.65 -15.99
CA MET A 237 0.46 9.35 -15.16
C MET A 237 1.74 9.50 -16.01
N THR A 238 2.11 10.73 -16.34
CA THR A 238 3.18 11.03 -17.31
C THR A 238 4.59 10.94 -16.74
N SER A 239 4.72 10.83 -15.41
CA SER A 239 6.02 10.79 -14.74
C SER A 239 6.51 9.36 -14.45
N MET A 240 5.70 8.33 -14.72
CA MET A 240 6.00 6.96 -14.35
C MET A 240 7.18 6.40 -15.16
N VAL A 241 8.16 5.84 -14.45
CA VAL A 241 9.35 5.21 -15.04
C VAL A 241 9.50 3.80 -14.45
N PRO A 242 9.12 2.75 -15.20
CA PRO A 242 9.39 1.37 -14.82
C PRO A 242 10.84 1.00 -15.14
N GLU A 243 11.50 0.26 -14.25
CA GLU A 243 12.81 -0.33 -14.50
C GLU A 243 12.71 -1.80 -14.91
N PHE A 244 13.73 -2.26 -15.61
CA PHE A 244 13.82 -3.62 -16.14
C PHE A 244 15.21 -4.19 -15.85
N ASP A 245 15.28 -5.49 -15.63
CA ASP A 245 16.55 -6.21 -15.52
C ASP A 245 17.23 -6.41 -16.88
N ALA A 246 18.39 -7.07 -16.89
CA ALA A 246 19.14 -7.32 -18.10
C ALA A 246 18.47 -8.33 -19.05
N ALA A 247 17.58 -9.19 -18.52
CA ALA A 247 16.76 -10.13 -19.30
C ALA A 247 15.50 -9.47 -19.89
N GLY A 248 15.27 -8.17 -19.65
CA GLY A 248 14.12 -7.42 -20.14
C GLY A 248 12.84 -7.66 -19.32
N THR A 249 12.96 -8.21 -18.11
CA THR A 249 11.85 -8.41 -17.20
C THR A 249 11.60 -7.13 -16.38
N LEU A 250 10.36 -6.68 -16.32
CA LEU A 250 9.95 -5.55 -15.47
C LEU A 250 10.27 -5.87 -14.00
N VAL A 251 10.99 -4.99 -13.31
CA VAL A 251 11.18 -5.07 -11.85
C VAL A 251 9.91 -4.56 -11.14
N GLY A 252 8.78 -5.16 -11.53
CA GLY A 252 7.43 -4.75 -11.13
C GLY A 252 7.09 -5.03 -9.66
N SER A 253 8.01 -5.68 -8.95
CA SER A 253 7.92 -5.87 -7.51
C SER A 253 8.34 -4.64 -6.71
N SER A 254 9.22 -3.77 -7.28
CA SER A 254 9.98 -2.81 -6.47
C SER A 254 10.35 -1.52 -7.18
N MET A 255 10.63 -1.53 -8.49
CA MET A 255 11.33 -0.41 -9.15
C MET A 255 10.47 0.28 -10.22
N ILE A 256 9.38 0.90 -9.77
CA ILE A 256 8.61 1.85 -10.58
C ILE A 256 8.66 3.21 -9.86
N HIS A 257 9.18 4.22 -10.56
CA HIS A 257 9.29 5.57 -10.07
C HIS A 257 8.11 6.42 -10.54
N GLY A 258 7.70 7.39 -9.73
CA GLY A 258 6.66 8.32 -10.10
C GLY A 258 6.57 9.51 -9.15
N THR A 259 5.93 10.59 -9.60
CA THR A 259 5.62 11.72 -8.73
C THR A 259 4.50 11.36 -7.75
N ALA A 260 4.42 12.06 -6.64
CA ALA A 260 3.33 11.88 -5.68
C ALA A 260 1.94 12.12 -6.33
N ARG A 261 1.86 13.05 -7.29
CA ARG A 261 0.62 13.30 -8.04
C ARG A 261 0.21 12.11 -8.90
N ASP A 262 1.16 11.44 -9.55
CA ASP A 262 0.84 10.26 -10.37
C ASP A 262 0.47 9.06 -9.52
N TRP A 263 1.13 8.86 -8.39
CA TRP A 263 0.67 7.88 -7.40
C TRP A 263 -0.72 8.20 -6.86
N GLY A 264 -1.07 9.49 -6.72
CA GLY A 264 -2.42 9.93 -6.38
C GLY A 264 -3.44 9.59 -7.47
N ARG A 265 -3.13 9.81 -8.76
CA ARG A 265 -3.97 9.41 -9.90
C ARG A 265 -4.19 7.90 -9.92
N PHE A 266 -3.15 7.12 -9.64
CA PHE A 266 -3.25 5.68 -9.51
C PHE A 266 -4.19 5.26 -8.36
N GLY A 267 -4.07 5.88 -7.18
CA GLY A 267 -4.97 5.65 -6.06
C GLY A 267 -6.42 5.99 -6.40
N GLU A 268 -6.67 7.11 -7.09
CA GLU A 268 -8.02 7.49 -7.55
C GLU A 268 -8.59 6.51 -8.59
N PHE A 269 -7.76 5.99 -9.48
CA PHE A 269 -8.15 4.93 -10.42
C PHE A 269 -8.62 3.67 -9.67
N LEU A 270 -7.87 3.21 -8.67
CA LEU A 270 -8.25 2.08 -7.84
C LEU A 270 -9.54 2.38 -7.05
N ARG A 271 -9.66 3.58 -6.47
CA ARG A 271 -10.84 4.03 -5.72
C ARG A 271 -12.11 4.02 -6.58
N ASN A 272 -11.96 4.38 -7.85
CA ASN A 272 -13.07 4.41 -8.81
C ASN A 272 -13.34 3.04 -9.49
N GLY A 273 -12.83 1.94 -8.93
CA GLY A 273 -13.08 0.60 -9.44
C GLY A 273 -12.51 0.36 -10.85
N GLY A 274 -11.34 0.94 -11.16
CA GLY A 274 -10.68 0.77 -12.46
C GLY A 274 -11.19 1.69 -13.56
N ALA A 275 -11.93 2.76 -13.20
CA ALA A 275 -12.42 3.74 -14.14
C ALA A 275 -11.68 5.09 -14.00
N VAL A 276 -11.55 5.82 -15.10
CA VAL A 276 -11.02 7.18 -15.18
C VAL A 276 -11.87 8.03 -16.09
N LYS A 277 -12.30 9.22 -15.63
CA LYS A 277 -13.16 10.16 -16.41
C LYS A 277 -14.39 9.48 -17.05
N GLY A 278 -14.98 8.51 -16.36
CA GLY A 278 -16.15 7.75 -16.82
C GLY A 278 -15.84 6.56 -17.74
N ALA A 279 -14.61 6.41 -18.24
CA ALA A 279 -14.19 5.25 -19.02
C ALA A 279 -13.67 4.11 -18.13
N GLN A 280 -14.15 2.88 -18.33
CA GLN A 280 -13.65 1.69 -17.65
C GLN A 280 -12.36 1.24 -18.35
N VAL A 281 -11.20 1.41 -17.68
CA VAL A 281 -9.88 1.00 -18.18
C VAL A 281 -9.58 -0.44 -17.77
N LEU A 282 -9.94 -0.80 -16.54
CA LEU A 282 -9.80 -2.15 -15.99
C LEU A 282 -11.16 -2.60 -15.45
N PRO A 283 -11.65 -3.83 -15.73
CA PRO A 283 -12.93 -4.28 -15.24
C PRO A 283 -13.08 -4.12 -13.72
N ARG A 284 -14.23 -3.60 -13.27
CA ARG A 284 -14.52 -3.41 -11.84
C ARG A 284 -14.32 -4.70 -11.02
N GLY A 285 -14.76 -5.84 -11.56
CA GLY A 285 -14.58 -7.15 -10.91
C GLY A 285 -13.11 -7.52 -10.67
N TRP A 286 -12.17 -6.94 -11.44
CA TRP A 286 -10.75 -7.14 -11.14
C TRP A 286 -10.29 -6.36 -9.92
N ILE A 287 -10.73 -5.11 -9.77
CA ILE A 287 -10.45 -4.32 -8.54
C ILE A 287 -11.09 -5.00 -7.32
N GLU A 288 -12.33 -5.51 -7.47
CA GLU A 288 -12.99 -6.28 -6.41
C GLU A 288 -12.19 -7.54 -6.04
N PHE A 289 -11.67 -8.28 -7.03
CA PHE A 289 -10.76 -9.39 -6.77
C PHE A 289 -9.48 -8.94 -6.07
N MET A 290 -8.82 -7.88 -6.54
CA MET A 290 -7.60 -7.35 -5.91
C MET A 290 -7.84 -6.98 -4.45
N THR A 291 -9.01 -6.40 -4.14
CA THR A 291 -9.36 -5.91 -2.79
C THR A 291 -10.14 -6.92 -1.96
N SER A 292 -10.30 -8.15 -2.43
CA SER A 292 -10.84 -9.26 -1.65
C SER A 292 -9.71 -9.99 -0.90
N PRO A 293 -9.94 -10.41 0.36
CA PRO A 293 -8.92 -11.08 1.15
C PRO A 293 -8.38 -12.35 0.49
N SER A 294 -7.07 -12.54 0.56
CA SER A 294 -6.45 -13.84 0.29
C SER A 294 -6.96 -14.87 1.32
N PRO A 295 -7.29 -16.10 0.90
CA PRO A 295 -7.90 -17.08 1.81
C PRO A 295 -7.12 -17.35 3.11
N LEU A 296 -5.82 -17.11 3.12
CA LEU A 296 -4.93 -17.37 4.26
C LEU A 296 -4.42 -16.10 4.95
N ASN A 297 -4.79 -14.90 4.45
CA ASN A 297 -4.45 -13.64 5.10
C ASN A 297 -5.50 -12.57 4.79
N GLN A 298 -6.30 -12.24 5.80
CA GLN A 298 -7.36 -11.23 5.69
C GLN A 298 -6.82 -9.82 5.40
N GLY A 299 -5.58 -9.54 5.76
CA GLY A 299 -4.94 -8.25 5.56
C GLY A 299 -4.26 -8.06 4.20
N TYR A 300 -4.38 -9.05 3.28
CA TYR A 300 -3.79 -8.97 1.94
C TYR A 300 -4.76 -9.49 0.88
N GLY A 301 -4.83 -8.80 -0.23
CA GLY A 301 -5.63 -9.20 -1.38
C GLY A 301 -4.77 -9.81 -2.49
N ALA A 302 -4.94 -9.32 -3.71
CA ALA A 302 -4.09 -9.65 -4.85
C ALA A 302 -3.19 -8.44 -5.17
N GLN A 303 -1.94 -8.46 -4.71
CA GLN A 303 -0.92 -7.41 -4.86
C GLN A 303 -1.29 -6.07 -4.20
N VAL A 304 -2.13 -6.10 -3.14
CA VAL A 304 -2.57 -4.92 -2.39
C VAL A 304 -2.82 -5.27 -0.92
N TRP A 305 -2.50 -4.35 0.00
CA TRP A 305 -2.74 -4.48 1.44
C TRP A 305 -4.17 -4.04 1.78
N LEU A 306 -4.84 -4.82 2.63
CA LEU A 306 -6.21 -4.55 3.07
C LEU A 306 -6.23 -4.05 4.51
N ASN A 307 -7.26 -3.27 4.85
CA ASN A 307 -7.41 -2.69 6.19
C ASN A 307 -8.04 -3.68 7.19
N HIS A 308 -7.44 -4.85 7.28
CA HIS A 308 -7.77 -5.89 8.23
C HIS A 308 -6.53 -6.27 9.06
N PRO A 309 -6.71 -6.87 10.24
CA PRO A 309 -5.59 -7.44 10.99
C PRO A 309 -4.82 -8.45 10.13
N GLN A 310 -3.49 -8.43 10.26
CA GLN A 310 -2.62 -9.36 9.57
C GLN A 310 -2.50 -10.68 10.36
N SER A 311 -2.15 -11.76 9.67
CA SER A 311 -1.90 -13.07 10.30
C SER A 311 -0.71 -13.05 11.26
N ASP A 312 0.24 -12.13 11.06
CA ASP A 312 1.42 -11.93 11.93
C ASP A 312 1.16 -10.93 13.09
N GLY A 313 -0.06 -10.43 13.22
CA GLY A 313 -0.46 -9.46 14.24
C GLY A 313 0.07 -8.03 14.02
N MET A 314 0.86 -7.78 12.97
CA MET A 314 1.39 -6.45 12.70
C MET A 314 0.39 -5.59 11.94
N ALA A 315 0.16 -4.37 12.41
CA ALA A 315 -0.64 -3.39 11.66
C ALA A 315 0.14 -2.83 10.48
N ARG A 316 -0.31 -3.14 9.27
CA ARG A 316 0.24 -2.57 8.02
C ARG A 316 -0.54 -1.33 7.58
N LEU A 317 -1.79 -1.23 7.99
CA LEU A 317 -2.71 -0.12 7.73
C LEU A 317 -3.36 0.36 9.04
N LEU A 318 -4.63 0.74 8.98
CA LEU A 318 -5.39 1.43 10.04
C LEU A 318 -6.61 0.60 10.50
N PRO A 319 -6.48 -0.68 10.87
CA PRO A 319 -7.62 -1.47 11.34
C PRO A 319 -8.25 -0.81 12.57
N GLY A 320 -9.58 -0.66 12.56
CA GLY A 320 -10.32 0.06 13.60
C GLY A 320 -10.23 1.60 13.54
N ARG A 321 -9.28 2.17 12.78
CA ARG A 321 -9.08 3.63 12.66
C ARG A 321 -9.49 4.20 11.30
N ALA A 322 -9.71 3.35 10.30
CA ALA A 322 -10.26 3.66 8.99
C ALA A 322 -11.37 2.65 8.65
N PRO A 323 -12.22 2.92 7.64
CA PRO A 323 -13.19 1.94 7.17
C PRO A 323 -12.52 0.60 6.78
N ALA A 324 -13.16 -0.53 7.06
CA ALA A 324 -12.64 -1.85 6.71
C ALA A 324 -12.43 -2.01 5.19
N SER A 325 -13.20 -1.27 4.37
CA SER A 325 -13.03 -1.23 2.92
C SER A 325 -11.83 -0.40 2.43
N ALA A 326 -11.05 0.21 3.34
CA ALA A 326 -9.82 0.88 2.95
C ALA A 326 -8.75 -0.16 2.58
N PHE A 327 -7.87 0.23 1.67
CA PHE A 327 -6.73 -0.58 1.23
C PHE A 327 -5.57 0.31 0.83
N ALA A 328 -4.39 -0.25 0.61
CA ALA A 328 -3.25 0.54 0.18
C ALA A 328 -2.24 -0.24 -0.67
N ALA A 329 -1.60 0.46 -1.59
CA ALA A 329 -0.27 0.10 -2.03
C ALA A 329 0.73 0.61 -1.00
N ILE A 330 1.61 -0.27 -0.50
CA ILE A 330 2.60 0.04 0.54
C ILE A 330 3.98 -0.32 0.03
N GLY A 331 4.93 0.60 0.18
CA GLY A 331 6.33 0.41 -0.18
C GLY A 331 7.28 0.51 1.01
N HIS A 332 8.46 -0.06 0.84
CA HIS A 332 9.55 0.04 1.82
C HIS A 332 9.82 1.49 2.20
N LEU A 333 10.32 1.71 3.42
CA LEU A 333 10.60 3.04 3.97
C LEU A 333 9.35 3.95 4.07
N GLY A 334 8.16 3.36 4.19
CA GLY A 334 6.94 4.11 4.49
C GLY A 334 6.30 4.81 3.28
N GLN A 335 6.42 4.26 2.08
CA GLN A 335 5.65 4.72 0.93
C GLN A 335 4.21 4.23 1.05
N TYR A 336 3.23 5.11 0.87
CA TYR A 336 1.80 4.78 0.95
C TYR A 336 1.00 5.44 -0.17
N VAL A 337 0.15 4.64 -0.83
CA VAL A 337 -1.05 5.11 -1.52
C VAL A 337 -2.23 4.48 -0.81
N LEU A 338 -2.76 5.18 0.20
CA LEU A 338 -3.91 4.74 0.97
C LEU A 338 -5.19 5.18 0.26
N VAL A 339 -6.09 4.25 0.06
CA VAL A 339 -7.38 4.44 -0.61
C VAL A 339 -8.52 4.07 0.33
N SER A 340 -9.46 4.99 0.54
CA SER A 340 -10.67 4.77 1.33
C SER A 340 -11.90 5.08 0.48
N PRO A 341 -12.47 4.07 -0.23
CA PRO A 341 -13.60 4.29 -1.13
C PRO A 341 -14.82 4.91 -0.43
N ARG A 342 -15.17 4.43 0.77
CA ARG A 342 -16.31 4.93 1.55
C ARG A 342 -16.15 6.36 2.07
N GLN A 343 -14.96 6.93 2.00
CA GLN A 343 -14.70 8.33 2.37
C GLN A 343 -14.41 9.19 1.13
N GLY A 344 -14.41 8.60 -0.07
CA GLY A 344 -14.00 9.29 -1.28
C GLY A 344 -12.56 9.82 -1.21
N LEU A 345 -11.68 9.14 -0.46
CA LEU A 345 -10.39 9.65 -0.02
C LEU A 345 -9.24 8.81 -0.59
N THR A 346 -8.21 9.51 -1.07
CA THR A 346 -6.89 8.94 -1.38
C THR A 346 -5.81 9.77 -0.70
N VAL A 347 -4.89 9.11 0.00
CA VAL A 347 -3.74 9.77 0.66
C VAL A 347 -2.45 9.14 0.15
N VAL A 348 -1.58 9.95 -0.42
CA VAL A 348 -0.23 9.55 -0.84
C VAL A 348 0.79 10.12 0.12
N ARG A 349 1.61 9.28 0.69
CA ARG A 349 2.80 9.68 1.44
C ARG A 349 4.03 9.03 0.83
N LEU A 350 5.00 9.84 0.44
CA LEU A 350 6.32 9.40 0.01
C LEU A 350 7.37 9.94 0.98
N GLY A 351 8.37 9.12 1.33
CA GLY A 351 9.35 9.54 2.31
C GLY A 351 10.38 8.47 2.63
N HIS A 352 11.05 8.63 3.79
CA HIS A 352 12.05 7.69 4.28
C HIS A 352 11.85 7.48 5.78
N SER A 353 11.19 6.41 6.15
CA SER A 353 10.91 6.02 7.54
C SER A 353 11.33 4.57 7.75
N ALA A 354 12.16 4.32 8.76
CA ALA A 354 12.52 2.96 9.15
C ALA A 354 11.29 2.18 9.66
N ASP A 355 11.38 0.87 9.68
CA ASP A 355 10.27 0.01 10.15
C ASP A 355 9.82 0.34 11.57
N ALA A 356 10.74 0.71 12.45
CA ALA A 356 10.42 1.15 13.82
C ALA A 356 9.55 2.43 13.87
N GLN A 357 9.62 3.27 12.83
CA GLN A 357 8.87 4.52 12.72
C GLN A 357 7.49 4.35 12.09
N ARG A 358 7.17 3.15 11.58
CA ARG A 358 5.90 2.86 10.88
C ARG A 358 4.68 3.22 11.72
N GLY A 359 4.69 2.92 13.01
CA GLY A 359 3.59 3.25 13.92
C GLY A 359 3.25 4.73 13.90
N ARG A 360 4.28 5.59 13.99
CA ARG A 360 4.11 7.06 13.96
C ARG A 360 3.56 7.54 12.61
N VAL A 361 4.07 7.01 11.49
CA VAL A 361 3.50 7.32 10.17
C VAL A 361 2.02 6.96 10.10
N LEU A 362 1.64 5.77 10.59
CA LEU A 362 0.25 5.33 10.62
C LEU A 362 -0.63 6.20 11.53
N ASP A 363 -0.10 6.72 12.64
CA ASP A 363 -0.83 7.64 13.51
C ASP A 363 -1.17 8.96 12.80
N HIS A 364 -0.23 9.52 12.07
CA HIS A 364 -0.46 10.72 11.27
C HIS A 364 -1.41 10.47 10.10
N LEU A 365 -1.28 9.34 9.40
CA LEU A 365 -2.24 8.96 8.35
C LEU A 365 -3.66 8.78 8.91
N ALA A 366 -3.79 8.17 10.09
CA ALA A 366 -5.07 8.03 10.77
C ALA A 366 -5.68 9.39 11.16
N ALA A 367 -4.85 10.35 11.62
CA ALA A 367 -5.30 11.70 11.92
C ALA A 367 -5.91 12.40 10.69
N ILE A 368 -5.30 12.22 9.51
CA ILE A 368 -5.87 12.73 8.25
C ILE A 368 -7.19 12.01 7.92
N VAL A 369 -7.17 10.67 7.89
CA VAL A 369 -8.34 9.85 7.51
C VAL A 369 -9.55 10.13 8.40
N LYS A 370 -9.34 10.33 9.70
CA LYS A 370 -10.40 10.61 10.69
C LYS A 370 -11.20 11.88 10.38
N LEU A 371 -10.61 12.85 9.69
CA LEU A 371 -11.28 14.11 9.37
C LEU A 371 -12.35 13.96 8.28
N PHE A 372 -12.23 12.94 7.43
CA PHE A 372 -13.13 12.74 6.30
C PHE A 372 -14.29 11.80 6.70
N PRO A 373 -15.56 12.25 6.61
CA PRO A 373 -16.69 11.41 6.94
C PRO A 373 -16.88 10.28 5.92
N LYS A 374 -17.49 9.18 6.35
CA LYS A 374 -17.98 8.15 5.43
C LYS A 374 -19.08 8.76 4.56
N GLN A 375 -18.99 8.55 3.27
CA GLN A 375 -20.08 8.88 2.35
C GLN A 375 -21.18 7.82 2.46
N PRO A 376 -22.44 8.21 2.29
CA PRO A 376 -23.58 7.30 2.38
C PRO A 376 -23.52 6.16 1.35
#